data_2fc65f71f86c6ed05a827596a3c45bf4
#
_entry.id   2fc65f71f86c6ed05a827596a3c45bf4
#
_cell.length_a   1.000
_cell.length_b   1.000
_cell.length_c   1.000
_cell.angle_alpha   90.00
_cell.angle_beta   90.00
_cell.angle_gamma   90.00
#
_symmetry.space_group_name_H-M   'P 1'
#
loop_
_entity.id
_entity.type
_entity.pdbx_description
1 polymer ?
#
loop_
_entity_poly.entity_id
_entity_poly.type
_entity_poly.pdbx_seq_one_letter_code
_entity_poly.pdbx_strand_id
1 'polypeptide(L)'
;MPTPIVTPLFNVAFGTTGAQTTSETFQNIPDLGLRITVPAGKKAGVVVWFSGMIVSDYSTEIRALIDRTVMEPGVVQLLFQAQGGWNQSANFVTKDVLGAGTYRVRMQWRSGGQPQFGGGEGSQQQIFARTMIVLTTIV
;
A
#
# COMPACT_ATOMS: atom_id res chain seq x y z
N MET A 1 23.00 -33.14 0.78
CA MET A 1 22.11 -32.29 -0.05
C MET A 1 22.15 -30.88 0.50
N PRO A 2 22.62 -29.94 -0.30
CA PRO A 2 22.52 -28.55 0.16
C PRO A 2 21.06 -28.14 0.28
N THR A 3 20.78 -27.35 1.31
CA THR A 3 19.44 -26.77 1.49
C THR A 3 19.17 -25.82 0.34
N PRO A 4 18.04 -25.91 -0.36
CA PRO A 4 17.75 -24.96 -1.42
C PRO A 4 17.71 -23.55 -0.85
N ILE A 5 18.39 -22.61 -1.52
CA ILE A 5 18.29 -21.21 -1.19
C ILE A 5 16.93 -20.73 -1.71
N VAL A 6 16.06 -20.32 -0.79
CA VAL A 6 14.78 -19.72 -1.16
C VAL A 6 15.03 -18.25 -1.46
N THR A 7 14.94 -17.90 -2.74
CA THR A 7 15.06 -16.51 -3.17
C THR A 7 13.67 -15.86 -3.14
N PRO A 8 13.46 -14.78 -2.39
CA PRO A 8 12.20 -14.06 -2.43
C PRO A 8 11.90 -13.55 -3.84
N LEU A 9 10.66 -13.64 -4.25
CA LEU A 9 10.21 -13.01 -5.49
C LEU A 9 10.01 -11.52 -5.21
N PHE A 10 10.59 -10.72 -6.08
CA PHE A 10 10.60 -9.27 -5.96
C PHE A 10 9.79 -8.66 -7.10
N ASN A 11 8.74 -7.91 -6.75
CA ASN A 11 7.92 -7.20 -7.73
C ASN A 11 7.77 -5.74 -7.31
N VAL A 12 7.73 -4.85 -8.29
CA VAL A 12 7.62 -3.41 -8.06
C VAL A 12 6.53 -2.82 -8.94
N ALA A 13 5.66 -2.03 -8.32
CA ALA A 13 4.75 -1.14 -9.02
C ALA A 13 5.10 0.30 -8.66
N PHE A 14 5.03 1.21 -9.61
CA PHE A 14 5.38 2.61 -9.36
C PHE A 14 4.61 3.53 -10.29
N GLY A 15 4.51 4.80 -9.89
CA GLY A 15 3.94 5.86 -10.69
C GLY A 15 4.58 7.20 -10.37
N THR A 16 4.58 8.08 -11.36
CA THR A 16 5.16 9.43 -11.22
C THR A 16 4.15 10.52 -11.54
N THR A 17 3.07 10.21 -12.24
CA THR A 17 2.01 11.16 -12.54
C THR A 17 1.23 11.48 -11.26
N GLY A 18 1.08 12.76 -10.96
CA GLY A 18 0.33 13.20 -9.80
C GLY A 18 -1.11 12.65 -9.80
N ALA A 19 -1.57 12.27 -8.64
CA ALA A 19 -2.95 11.84 -8.40
C ALA A 19 -3.48 12.50 -7.15
N GLN A 20 -4.80 12.61 -7.03
CA GLN A 20 -5.42 13.24 -5.89
C GLN A 20 -6.75 12.57 -5.54
N THR A 21 -7.15 12.69 -4.29
CA THR A 21 -8.46 12.24 -3.82
C THR A 21 -8.95 13.12 -2.68
N THR A 22 -10.26 13.27 -2.59
CA THR A 22 -10.92 13.86 -1.42
C THR A 22 -11.83 12.82 -0.75
N SER A 23 -11.79 11.59 -1.22
CA SER A 23 -12.69 10.53 -0.78
C SER A 23 -12.43 10.14 0.67
N GLU A 24 -13.49 10.03 1.44
CA GLU A 24 -13.47 9.48 2.80
C GLU A 24 -13.59 7.96 2.79
N THR A 25 -13.87 7.36 1.63
CA THR A 25 -13.82 5.91 1.46
C THR A 25 -12.55 5.53 0.73
N PHE A 26 -12.02 4.34 1.02
CA PHE A 26 -10.79 3.87 0.41
C PHE A 26 -10.92 3.75 -1.10
N GLN A 27 -9.95 4.33 -1.80
CA GLN A 27 -9.79 4.25 -3.24
C GLN A 27 -8.41 3.67 -3.54
N ASN A 28 -8.28 2.99 -4.67
CA ASN A 28 -6.97 2.51 -5.09
C ASN A 28 -6.04 3.70 -5.36
N ILE A 29 -4.81 3.61 -4.86
CA ILE A 29 -3.78 4.55 -5.28
C ILE A 29 -3.40 4.18 -6.71
N PRO A 30 -3.51 5.13 -7.68
CA PRO A 30 -3.17 4.83 -9.06
C PRO A 30 -1.78 4.23 -9.22
N ASP A 31 -1.64 3.29 -10.11
CA ASP A 31 -0.39 2.58 -10.45
C ASP A 31 0.17 1.63 -9.37
N LEU A 32 -0.42 1.60 -8.20
CA LEU A 32 0.03 0.73 -7.11
C LEU A 32 -0.83 -0.52 -6.98
N GLY A 33 -0.77 -1.34 -8.00
CA GLY A 33 -1.40 -2.66 -8.01
C GLY A 33 -0.60 -3.60 -8.89
N LEU A 34 -0.45 -4.84 -8.44
CA LEU A 34 0.19 -5.88 -9.22
C LEU A 34 -0.34 -7.26 -8.80
N ARG A 35 0.00 -8.28 -9.57
CA ARG A 35 -0.37 -9.65 -9.25
C ARG A 35 0.87 -10.44 -8.88
N ILE A 36 0.71 -11.34 -7.91
CA ILE A 36 1.72 -12.29 -7.51
C ILE A 36 1.16 -13.70 -7.66
N THR A 37 2.03 -14.67 -7.90
CA THR A 37 1.64 -16.07 -8.01
C THR A 37 2.42 -16.90 -7.00
N VAL A 38 1.70 -17.65 -6.18
CA VAL A 38 2.28 -18.65 -5.30
C VAL A 38 2.17 -19.98 -6.03
N PRO A 39 3.31 -20.66 -6.31
CA PRO A 39 3.29 -21.90 -7.09
C PRO A 39 2.49 -23.02 -6.45
N ALA A 40 2.03 -23.96 -7.27
CA ALA A 40 1.32 -25.14 -6.81
C ALA A 40 2.14 -25.90 -5.75
N GLY A 41 1.48 -26.34 -4.70
CA GLY A 41 2.12 -27.08 -3.61
C GLY A 41 2.96 -26.21 -2.68
N LYS A 42 2.99 -24.91 -2.87
CA LYS A 42 3.77 -23.97 -2.05
C LYS A 42 2.86 -23.06 -1.23
N LYS A 43 3.47 -22.48 -0.21
CA LYS A 43 2.85 -21.41 0.60
C LYS A 43 3.80 -20.23 0.66
N ALA A 44 3.26 -19.05 0.88
CA ALA A 44 4.07 -17.82 0.90
C ALA A 44 3.60 -16.83 1.94
N GLY A 45 4.54 -16.10 2.50
CA GLY A 45 4.28 -14.85 3.19
C GLY A 45 4.55 -13.67 2.24
N VAL A 46 3.84 -12.57 2.41
CA VAL A 46 4.00 -11.39 1.57
C VAL A 46 4.25 -10.16 2.42
N VAL A 47 5.23 -9.37 2.02
CA VAL A 47 5.52 -8.06 2.60
C VAL A 47 5.36 -7.01 1.52
N VAL A 48 4.68 -5.94 1.86
CA VAL A 48 4.53 -4.76 0.99
C VAL A 48 5.24 -3.58 1.63
N TRP A 49 6.11 -2.94 0.88
CA TRP A 49 6.72 -1.67 1.24
C TRP A 49 6.16 -0.58 0.35
N PHE A 50 5.48 0.36 0.96
CA PHE A 50 4.97 1.54 0.30
C PHE A 50 5.90 2.72 0.56
N SER A 51 6.15 3.51 -0.48
CA SER A 51 6.83 4.79 -0.36
C SER A 51 6.18 5.78 -1.33
N GLY A 52 5.89 6.98 -0.85
CA GLY A 52 5.26 7.99 -1.69
C GLY A 52 5.41 9.39 -1.15
N MET A 53 5.53 10.34 -2.07
CA MET A 53 5.50 11.76 -1.74
C MET A 53 4.04 12.19 -1.66
N ILE A 54 3.56 12.43 -0.44
CA ILE A 54 2.17 12.79 -0.19
C ILE A 54 2.11 14.20 0.37
N VAL A 55 1.19 14.99 -0.19
CA VAL A 55 0.81 16.30 0.32
C VAL A 55 -0.65 16.20 0.71
N SER A 56 -0.97 16.63 1.91
CA SER A 56 -2.33 16.56 2.44
C SER A 56 -2.65 17.77 3.27
N ASP A 57 -3.88 18.27 3.16
CA ASP A 57 -4.40 19.31 4.05
C ASP A 57 -4.63 18.79 5.46
N TYR A 58 -4.72 17.50 5.59
CA TYR A 58 -4.96 16.79 6.85
C TYR A 58 -4.22 15.44 6.81
N SER A 59 -4.60 14.51 7.64
CA SER A 59 -3.99 13.21 7.61
C SER A 59 -4.52 12.37 6.43
N THR A 60 -3.68 11.49 5.95
CA THR A 60 -4.03 10.50 4.93
C THR A 60 -3.98 9.12 5.56
N GLU A 61 -5.00 8.34 5.37
CA GLU A 61 -5.00 6.94 5.79
C GLU A 61 -4.73 6.04 4.59
N ILE A 62 -3.85 5.07 4.79
CA ILE A 62 -3.50 4.08 3.77
C ILE A 62 -3.65 2.67 4.30
N ARG A 63 -3.84 1.73 3.40
CA ARG A 63 -3.83 0.31 3.70
C ARG A 63 -3.37 -0.48 2.48
N ALA A 64 -2.87 -1.68 2.72
CA ALA A 64 -2.58 -2.63 1.66
C ALA A 64 -3.62 -3.75 1.67
N LEU A 65 -4.00 -4.21 0.50
CA LEU A 65 -4.90 -5.34 0.32
C LEU A 65 -4.21 -6.44 -0.47
N ILE A 66 -4.49 -7.67 -0.06
CA ILE A 66 -4.22 -8.83 -0.88
C ILE A 66 -5.58 -9.46 -1.20
N ASP A 67 -5.97 -9.42 -2.47
CA ASP A 67 -7.34 -9.61 -2.93
C ASP A 67 -8.29 -8.70 -2.15
N ARG A 68 -9.14 -9.24 -1.28
CA ARG A 68 -10.08 -8.48 -0.45
C ARG A 68 -9.65 -8.39 1.02
N THR A 69 -8.53 -9.00 1.36
CA THR A 69 -8.07 -9.05 2.74
C THR A 69 -7.13 -7.90 3.04
N VAL A 70 -7.43 -7.14 4.08
CA VAL A 70 -6.56 -6.07 4.55
C VAL A 70 -5.34 -6.69 5.21
N MET A 71 -4.16 -6.25 4.78
CA MET A 71 -2.89 -6.71 5.35
C MET A 71 -2.62 -6.02 6.69
N GLU A 72 -1.83 -6.69 7.54
CA GLU A 72 -1.44 -6.10 8.82
C GLU A 72 -0.41 -4.98 8.61
N PRO A 73 -0.45 -3.91 9.41
CA PRO A 73 -1.26 -3.73 10.62
C PRO A 73 -2.66 -3.17 10.38
N GLY A 74 -3.17 -3.16 9.17
CA GLY A 74 -4.45 -2.58 8.83
C GLY A 74 -4.29 -1.17 8.29
N VAL A 75 -5.10 -0.24 8.78
CA VAL A 75 -5.03 1.16 8.35
C VAL A 75 -3.89 1.87 9.06
N VAL A 76 -3.05 2.53 8.29
CA VAL A 76 -1.95 3.35 8.78
C VAL A 76 -2.24 4.80 8.46
N GLN A 77 -2.11 5.66 9.46
CA GLN A 77 -2.28 7.09 9.28
C GLN A 77 -0.94 7.74 8.98
N LEU A 78 -0.86 8.43 7.85
CA LEU A 78 0.30 9.20 7.49
C LEU A 78 0.15 10.64 8.02
N LEU A 79 1.29 11.22 8.40
CA LEU A 79 1.30 12.52 9.01
C LEU A 79 0.85 13.61 8.04
N PHE A 80 0.19 14.60 8.61
CA PHE A 80 -0.19 15.82 7.92
C PHE A 80 1.05 16.59 7.44
N GLN A 81 1.00 17.03 6.17
CA GLN A 81 2.03 17.85 5.56
C GLN A 81 1.39 18.99 4.80
N ALA A 82 1.30 20.16 5.43
CA ALA A 82 0.65 21.33 4.84
C ALA A 82 1.50 22.02 3.78
N GLN A 83 2.81 21.88 3.83
CA GLN A 83 3.73 22.58 2.94
C GLN A 83 4.85 21.65 2.50
N GLY A 84 4.96 21.47 1.19
CA GLY A 84 5.97 20.62 0.60
C GLY A 84 5.69 19.14 0.83
N GLY A 85 5.81 18.33 -0.17
CA GLY A 85 5.62 16.89 -0.03
C GLY A 85 6.84 16.24 0.60
N TRP A 86 6.61 15.38 1.58
CA TRP A 86 7.66 14.55 2.14
C TRP A 86 7.42 13.11 1.70
N ASN A 87 8.50 12.42 1.44
CA ASN A 87 8.42 11.01 1.15
C ASN A 87 8.08 10.26 2.44
N GLN A 88 6.98 9.54 2.42
CA GLN A 88 6.53 8.76 3.56
C GLN A 88 6.47 7.29 3.16
N SER A 89 6.71 6.42 4.12
CA SER A 89 6.72 4.99 3.87
C SER A 89 5.96 4.24 4.95
N ALA A 90 5.45 3.07 4.56
CA ALA A 90 4.76 2.17 5.46
C ALA A 90 4.96 0.74 4.98
N ASN A 91 4.89 -0.20 5.90
CA ASN A 91 5.08 -1.62 5.64
C ASN A 91 3.85 -2.41 6.05
N PHE A 92 3.55 -3.44 5.26
CA PHE A 92 2.39 -4.30 5.50
C PHE A 92 2.80 -5.75 5.30
N VAL A 93 2.17 -6.65 6.02
CA VAL A 93 2.44 -8.08 5.91
C VAL A 93 1.14 -8.87 5.89
N THR A 94 1.17 -10.04 5.28
CA THR A 94 0.05 -10.98 5.39
C THR A 94 -0.01 -11.54 6.81
N LYS A 95 -1.21 -11.59 7.37
CA LYS A 95 -1.43 -12.17 8.69
C LYS A 95 -1.11 -13.66 8.71
N ASP A 96 -1.57 -14.35 7.68
CA ASP A 96 -1.38 -15.79 7.53
C ASP A 96 -0.63 -16.09 6.23
N VAL A 97 -0.02 -17.27 6.14
CA VAL A 97 0.60 -17.70 4.89
C VAL A 97 -0.48 -17.96 3.84
N LEU A 98 -0.16 -17.60 2.60
CA LEU A 98 -1.04 -17.82 1.45
C LEU A 98 -0.75 -19.17 0.82
N GLY A 99 -1.81 -19.88 0.44
CA GLY A 99 -1.67 -21.09 -0.38
C GLY A 99 -1.37 -20.77 -1.84
N ALA A 100 -1.22 -21.80 -2.64
CA ALA A 100 -1.01 -21.67 -4.08
C ALA A 100 -2.15 -20.90 -4.74
N GLY A 101 -1.81 -20.03 -5.68
CA GLY A 101 -2.79 -19.21 -6.40
C GLY A 101 -2.21 -17.90 -6.88
N THR A 102 -3.04 -17.14 -7.57
CA THR A 102 -2.71 -15.80 -8.03
C THR A 102 -3.48 -14.79 -7.20
N TYR A 103 -2.79 -13.79 -6.69
CA TYR A 103 -3.33 -12.78 -5.78
C TYR A 103 -3.07 -11.39 -6.33
N ARG A 104 -4.03 -10.51 -6.15
CA ARG A 104 -3.86 -9.09 -6.47
C ARG A 104 -3.42 -8.34 -5.23
N VAL A 105 -2.32 -7.62 -5.32
CA VAL A 105 -1.79 -6.76 -4.25
C VAL A 105 -1.99 -5.32 -4.68
N ARG A 106 -2.55 -4.50 -3.80
CA ARG A 106 -2.80 -3.08 -4.10
C ARG A 106 -2.74 -2.23 -2.85
N MET A 107 -2.40 -0.96 -3.06
CA MET A 107 -2.46 0.06 -2.03
C MET A 107 -3.73 0.88 -2.20
N GLN A 108 -4.34 1.26 -1.09
CA GLN A 108 -5.49 2.14 -1.05
C GLN A 108 -5.25 3.30 -0.10
N TRP A 109 -5.90 4.39 -0.38
CA TRP A 109 -5.86 5.59 0.44
C TRP A 109 -7.24 6.21 0.60
N ARG A 110 -7.36 7.06 1.63
CA ARG A 110 -8.54 7.91 1.83
C ARG A 110 -8.16 9.15 2.63
N SER A 111 -9.05 10.14 2.64
CA SER A 111 -8.93 11.25 3.56
C SER A 111 -9.02 10.74 5.01
N GLY A 112 -8.06 11.11 5.84
CA GLY A 112 -7.96 10.64 7.22
C GLY A 112 -8.86 11.35 8.20
N GLY A 113 -9.70 12.26 7.74
CA GLY A 113 -10.66 12.94 8.60
C GLY A 113 -10.99 14.35 8.15
N GLN A 114 -11.94 14.93 8.83
CA GLN A 114 -12.36 16.31 8.64
C GLN A 114 -11.36 17.25 9.29
N PRO A 115 -11.04 18.39 8.66
CA PRO A 115 -10.33 19.44 9.35
C PRO A 115 -11.15 19.86 10.57
N GLN A 116 -10.52 19.92 11.73
CA GLN A 116 -11.22 20.27 12.97
C GLN A 116 -11.76 21.71 12.97
N PHE A 117 -11.37 22.50 12.01
CA PHE A 117 -11.73 23.92 11.94
C PHE A 117 -12.45 24.21 10.64
N GLY A 118 -13.76 24.14 10.70
CA GLY A 118 -14.67 24.77 9.77
C GLY A 118 -14.46 24.47 8.28
N GLY A 119 -15.38 23.87 7.69
CA GLY A 119 -15.42 23.64 6.28
C GLY A 119 -15.60 22.16 6.01
N GLY A 120 -16.81 21.78 5.89
CA GLY A 120 -17.23 20.39 5.77
C GLY A 120 -16.86 19.69 4.48
N GLU A 121 -15.78 20.04 3.83
CA GLU A 121 -15.28 19.31 2.68
C GLU A 121 -14.12 18.42 3.11
N GLY A 122 -14.08 17.19 2.60
CA GLY A 122 -13.00 16.27 2.86
C GLY A 122 -11.66 16.89 2.47
N SER A 123 -10.64 16.65 3.27
CA SER A 123 -9.32 17.17 2.97
C SER A 123 -8.79 16.52 1.68
N GLN A 124 -8.08 17.32 0.89
CA GLN A 124 -7.47 16.85 -0.34
C GLN A 124 -6.15 16.15 -0.06
N GLN A 125 -5.99 14.97 -0.60
CA GLN A 125 -4.74 14.24 -0.61
C GLN A 125 -4.18 14.24 -2.03
N GLN A 126 -2.89 14.54 -2.14
CA GLN A 126 -2.16 14.46 -3.40
C GLN A 126 -0.99 13.52 -3.23
N ILE A 127 -0.75 12.70 -4.22
CA ILE A 127 0.42 11.82 -4.26
C ILE A 127 1.16 12.06 -5.58
N PHE A 128 2.47 12.12 -5.48
CA PHE A 128 3.36 12.27 -6.63
C PHE A 128 4.13 10.97 -6.85
N ALA A 129 5.45 11.02 -6.89
CA ALA A 129 6.25 9.82 -7.05
C ALA A 129 5.92 8.81 -5.94
N ARG A 130 5.67 7.57 -6.34
CA ARG A 130 5.25 6.51 -5.44
C ARG A 130 5.75 5.16 -5.90
N THR A 131 5.99 4.28 -4.94
CA THR A 131 6.48 2.94 -5.20
C THR A 131 5.82 1.96 -4.25
N MET A 132 5.49 0.80 -4.75
CA MET A 132 5.08 -0.35 -3.96
C MET A 132 6.00 -1.51 -4.29
N ILE A 133 6.76 -1.97 -3.30
CA ILE A 133 7.61 -3.15 -3.43
C ILE A 133 6.90 -4.30 -2.76
N VAL A 134 6.78 -5.41 -3.47
CA VAL A 134 6.13 -6.62 -2.95
C VAL A 134 7.15 -7.74 -2.92
N LEU A 135 7.45 -8.23 -1.74
CA LEU A 135 8.29 -9.40 -1.51
C LEU A 135 7.41 -10.59 -1.19
N THR A 136 7.52 -11.63 -2.01
CA THR A 136 6.82 -12.90 -1.80
C THR A 136 7.85 -13.95 -1.41
N THR A 137 7.75 -14.43 -0.19
CA THR A 137 8.69 -15.42 0.36
C THR A 137 7.97 -16.77 0.46
N ILE A 138 8.47 -17.74 -0.28
CA ILE A 138 7.97 -19.12 -0.22
C ILE A 138 8.44 -19.74 1.11
N VAL A 139 7.52 -20.34 1.82
CA VAL A 139 7.78 -20.97 3.12
C VAL A 139 7.46 -22.46 3.11
#